data_0ab538d0e3b119e26950d2df99638dc4
#
_entry.id   0ab538d0e3b119e26950d2df99638dc4
#
_cell.length_a   1.000
_cell.length_b   1.000
_cell.length_c   1.000
_cell.angle_alpha   90.00
_cell.angle_beta   90.00
_cell.angle_gamma   90.00
#
_symmetry.space_group_name_H-M   'P 1'
#
loop_
_entity.id
_entity.type
_entity.pdbx_description
1 polymer ?
#
loop_
_entity_poly.entity_id
_entity_poly.type
_entity_poly.pdbx_seq_one_letter_code
_entity_poly.pdbx_strand_id
1 'polypeptide(L)'
;MLSRSKAKRKAHFEKTRTLLTEKIRESMISVLPIIAIVAVLCLFLVPMQPTLLLTFLVGALMIVVGLGLFSLGAERSMTIIGSKIGTALTKIGKLPVILLVAFALGVAVTVAEPDLQVLAATVPNIDKTVLLAAVGVGVGFFMVVCMLRILYGINLRWVLVACYIAVFLLAAFTDRDFLGIAFDSGGVTTGPMTVPFILALGVGISHVRSDKRAEADSFGLVALCSIGPILSVLLLGFFSDGGGGAAEITQVSFDSTTGIGTAFLQALPVYMKEMAMAMLPIVAIFLVFQVFVFKMNTRSFGKIAVGILYTYVGLVLFLAGVNVGFSSLGAELGAALATGETEWLLIPLAALLGWFIISAEPAVAVLEKQIEEVSAGAIPGGAIKVSLSVAIALAMALAMLRVVTGISILWFLVPGYAIALGLSFFVPDIYTAIAFDSGGVASGPMTATFMLQFMMGVSIARGGNVLTDAFGIVAMVAMMPLLSIQAVGVIYQRKAQRAAQELESYGDCDIIELWEEAA
;
A
#
# COMPACT_ATOMS: atom_id res chain seq x y z
N MET A 1 -32.46 -34.28 -8.10
CA MET A 1 -31.80 -33.00 -8.46
C MET A 1 -31.66 -32.03 -7.31
N LEU A 2 -32.66 -31.85 -6.47
CA LEU A 2 -32.67 -30.92 -5.30
C LEU A 2 -31.61 -31.24 -4.23
N SER A 3 -31.31 -32.51 -3.96
CA SER A 3 -30.31 -32.93 -2.96
C SER A 3 -28.88 -32.57 -3.38
N ARG A 4 -28.49 -32.75 -4.64
CA ARG A 4 -27.19 -32.36 -5.19
C ARG A 4 -26.99 -30.84 -5.20
N SER A 5 -28.06 -30.07 -5.39
CA SER A 5 -28.01 -28.59 -5.32
C SER A 5 -27.76 -28.12 -3.90
N LYS A 6 -28.43 -28.72 -2.90
CA LYS A 6 -28.23 -28.39 -1.47
C LYS A 6 -26.83 -28.76 -0.98
N ALA A 7 -26.30 -29.93 -1.37
CA ALA A 7 -24.94 -30.36 -1.03
C ALA A 7 -23.88 -29.43 -1.64
N LYS A 8 -24.02 -29.04 -2.91
CA LYS A 8 -23.13 -28.04 -3.54
C LYS A 8 -23.20 -26.67 -2.88
N ARG A 9 -24.38 -26.22 -2.45
CA ARG A 9 -24.55 -24.98 -1.69
C ARG A 9 -23.86 -25.04 -0.32
N LYS A 10 -24.01 -26.16 0.40
CA LYS A 10 -23.38 -26.36 1.71
C LYS A 10 -21.87 -26.39 1.59
N ALA A 11 -21.30 -27.14 0.65
CA ALA A 11 -19.86 -27.17 0.39
C ALA A 11 -19.30 -25.80 -0.05
N HIS A 12 -20.05 -25.02 -0.82
CA HIS A 12 -19.64 -23.68 -1.21
C HIS A 12 -19.67 -22.70 -0.02
N PHE A 13 -20.65 -22.84 0.85
CA PHE A 13 -20.77 -22.02 2.08
C PHE A 13 -19.66 -22.36 3.07
N GLU A 14 -19.35 -23.65 3.27
CA GLU A 14 -18.24 -24.11 4.12
C GLU A 14 -16.89 -23.60 3.59
N LYS A 15 -16.63 -23.70 2.28
CA LYS A 15 -15.42 -23.16 1.66
C LYS A 15 -15.30 -21.63 1.82
N THR A 16 -16.41 -20.90 1.70
CA THR A 16 -16.40 -19.43 1.90
C THR A 16 -16.16 -19.07 3.35
N ARG A 17 -16.76 -19.83 4.29
CA ARG A 17 -16.54 -19.64 5.73
C ARG A 17 -15.08 -19.89 6.10
N THR A 18 -14.46 -20.93 5.56
CA THR A 18 -13.04 -21.24 5.82
C THR A 18 -12.13 -20.10 5.32
N LEU A 19 -12.35 -19.61 4.11
CA LEU A 19 -11.58 -18.50 3.54
C LEU A 19 -11.78 -17.18 4.31
N LEU A 20 -13.00 -16.90 4.75
CA LEU A 20 -13.25 -15.71 5.58
C LEU A 20 -12.55 -15.82 6.93
N THR A 21 -12.61 -16.98 7.57
CA THR A 21 -11.90 -17.21 8.85
C THR A 21 -10.39 -17.07 8.69
N GLU A 22 -9.84 -17.56 7.57
CA GLU A 22 -8.43 -17.41 7.22
C GLU A 22 -8.04 -15.93 7.06
N LYS A 23 -8.82 -15.15 6.30
CA LYS A 23 -8.58 -13.72 6.09
C LYS A 23 -8.73 -12.89 7.38
N ILE A 24 -9.70 -13.21 8.23
CA ILE A 24 -9.82 -12.58 9.55
C ILE A 24 -8.63 -12.95 10.44
N ARG A 25 -8.15 -14.19 10.39
CA ARG A 25 -6.96 -14.61 11.11
C ARG A 25 -5.71 -13.87 10.63
N GLU A 26 -5.52 -13.73 9.32
CA GLU A 26 -4.42 -12.93 8.74
C GLU A 26 -4.50 -11.49 9.26
N SER A 27 -5.67 -10.85 9.17
CA SER A 27 -5.88 -9.48 9.68
C SER A 27 -5.64 -9.36 11.18
N MET A 28 -6.03 -10.37 11.96
CA MET A 28 -5.76 -10.39 13.42
C MET A 28 -4.26 -10.48 13.71
N ILE A 29 -3.52 -11.29 12.97
CA ILE A 29 -2.06 -11.40 13.10
C ILE A 29 -1.39 -10.06 12.76
N SER A 30 -1.94 -9.30 11.80
CA SER A 30 -1.43 -7.98 11.41
C SER A 30 -1.65 -6.92 12.50
N VAL A 31 -2.80 -6.91 13.13
CA VAL A 31 -3.20 -5.85 14.07
C VAL A 31 -2.78 -6.16 15.52
N LEU A 32 -2.72 -7.45 15.89
CA LEU A 32 -2.43 -7.88 17.25
C LEU A 32 -1.11 -7.38 17.84
N PRO A 33 0.02 -7.36 17.10
CA PRO A 33 1.28 -6.82 17.64
C PRO A 33 1.18 -5.34 18.02
N ILE A 34 0.47 -4.54 17.21
CA ILE A 34 0.25 -3.12 17.50
C ILE A 34 -0.61 -2.97 18.76
N ILE A 35 -1.68 -3.75 18.88
CA ILE A 35 -2.52 -3.75 20.08
C ILE A 35 -1.68 -4.11 21.32
N ALA A 36 -0.84 -5.14 21.22
CA ALA A 36 -0.02 -5.58 22.32
C ALA A 36 1.01 -4.51 22.74
N ILE A 37 1.70 -3.90 21.78
CA ILE A 37 2.67 -2.83 22.05
C ILE A 37 1.96 -1.64 22.70
N VAL A 38 0.84 -1.18 22.12
CA VAL A 38 0.06 -0.06 22.66
C VAL A 38 -0.46 -0.37 24.06
N ALA A 39 -0.96 -1.57 24.30
CA ALA A 39 -1.42 -1.99 25.63
C ALA A 39 -0.28 -1.96 26.66
N VAL A 40 0.90 -2.46 26.30
CA VAL A 40 2.09 -2.43 27.18
C VAL A 40 2.50 -0.97 27.48
N LEU A 41 2.52 -0.11 26.47
CA LEU A 41 2.85 1.31 26.66
C LEU A 41 1.86 2.02 27.58
N CYS A 42 0.55 1.79 27.36
CA CYS A 42 -0.50 2.41 28.17
C CYS A 42 -0.53 1.88 29.62
N LEU A 43 -0.13 0.62 29.87
CA LEU A 43 -0.12 0.04 31.20
C LEU A 43 1.09 0.42 32.02
N PHE A 44 2.27 0.57 31.39
CA PHE A 44 3.54 0.69 32.11
C PHE A 44 4.24 2.05 31.99
N LEU A 45 4.06 2.76 30.85
CA LEU A 45 4.80 3.99 30.57
C LEU A 45 3.92 5.23 30.54
N VAL A 46 2.76 5.14 29.91
CA VAL A 46 1.91 6.31 29.67
C VAL A 46 0.47 5.97 30.05
N PRO A 47 0.05 6.23 31.29
CA PRO A 47 -1.32 5.94 31.72
C PRO A 47 -2.29 6.80 30.93
N MET A 48 -3.05 6.15 30.03
CA MET A 48 -4.10 6.75 29.22
C MET A 48 -5.47 6.66 29.86
N GLN A 49 -6.39 7.52 29.45
CA GLN A 49 -7.78 7.43 29.88
C GLN A 49 -8.39 6.08 29.47
N PRO A 50 -9.09 5.38 30.39
CA PRO A 50 -9.69 4.06 30.08
C PRO A 50 -10.69 4.11 28.90
N THR A 51 -11.38 5.22 28.72
CA THR A 51 -12.31 5.45 27.59
C THR A 51 -11.59 5.45 26.26
N LEU A 52 -10.40 6.06 26.16
CA LEU A 52 -9.60 6.09 24.94
C LEU A 52 -9.06 4.71 24.59
N LEU A 53 -8.57 3.96 25.59
CA LEU A 53 -8.11 2.59 25.38
C LEU A 53 -9.25 1.67 24.95
N LEU A 54 -10.44 1.82 25.51
CA LEU A 54 -11.63 1.06 25.10
C LEU A 54 -12.02 1.41 23.64
N THR A 55 -12.00 2.70 23.28
CA THR A 55 -12.27 3.16 21.91
C THR A 55 -11.27 2.53 20.91
N PHE A 56 -9.99 2.48 21.28
CA PHE A 56 -8.97 1.83 20.49
C PHE A 56 -9.22 0.32 20.32
N LEU A 57 -9.58 -0.39 21.38
CA LEU A 57 -9.87 -1.83 21.32
C LEU A 57 -11.10 -2.15 20.44
N VAL A 58 -12.15 -1.34 20.55
CA VAL A 58 -13.33 -1.45 19.67
C VAL A 58 -12.94 -1.16 18.23
N GLY A 59 -12.17 -0.10 17.99
CA GLY A 59 -11.62 0.23 16.70
C GLY A 59 -10.77 -0.89 16.13
N ALA A 60 -9.89 -1.50 16.94
CA ALA A 60 -9.07 -2.65 16.54
C ALA A 60 -9.91 -3.85 16.09
N LEU A 61 -10.98 -4.16 16.82
CA LEU A 61 -11.90 -5.23 16.42
C LEU A 61 -12.56 -4.92 15.07
N MET A 62 -13.02 -3.68 14.87
CA MET A 62 -13.60 -3.24 13.60
C MET A 62 -12.59 -3.29 12.46
N ILE A 63 -11.33 -2.92 12.70
CA ILE A 63 -10.24 -3.01 11.74
C ILE A 63 -9.97 -4.46 11.35
N VAL A 64 -9.85 -5.37 12.32
CA VAL A 64 -9.60 -6.81 12.04
C VAL A 64 -10.70 -7.41 11.18
N VAL A 65 -11.97 -7.19 11.55
CA VAL A 65 -13.11 -7.70 10.78
C VAL A 65 -13.22 -6.99 9.44
N GLY A 66 -13.04 -5.68 9.42
CA GLY A 66 -13.09 -4.84 8.23
C GLY A 66 -12.02 -5.24 7.21
N LEU A 67 -10.77 -5.36 7.64
CA LEU A 67 -9.63 -5.74 6.79
C LEU A 67 -9.79 -7.17 6.24
N GLY A 68 -10.29 -8.12 7.06
CA GLY A 68 -10.55 -9.49 6.62
C GLY A 68 -11.65 -9.58 5.56
N LEU A 69 -12.77 -8.88 5.74
CA LEU A 69 -13.84 -8.80 4.75
C LEU A 69 -13.38 -8.09 3.48
N PHE A 70 -12.69 -6.97 3.63
CA PHE A 70 -12.17 -6.18 2.54
C PHE A 70 -11.17 -6.99 1.68
N SER A 71 -10.18 -7.63 2.31
CA SER A 71 -9.18 -8.46 1.64
C SER A 71 -9.81 -9.58 0.81
N LEU A 72 -10.77 -10.32 1.43
CA LEU A 72 -11.53 -11.37 0.73
C LEU A 72 -12.37 -10.80 -0.42
N GLY A 73 -12.97 -9.64 -0.21
CA GLY A 73 -13.79 -8.95 -1.20
C GLY A 73 -12.96 -8.48 -2.39
N ALA A 74 -11.84 -7.80 -2.14
CA ALA A 74 -10.93 -7.29 -3.17
C ALA A 74 -10.37 -8.42 -4.04
N GLU A 75 -9.91 -9.53 -3.43
CA GLU A 75 -9.44 -10.71 -4.16
C GLU A 75 -10.52 -11.31 -5.07
N ARG A 76 -11.77 -11.36 -4.59
CA ARG A 76 -12.90 -11.95 -5.34
C ARG A 76 -13.57 -11.01 -6.34
N SER A 77 -13.34 -9.72 -6.25
CA SER A 77 -13.92 -8.73 -7.15
C SER A 77 -12.86 -7.98 -7.96
N MET A 78 -11.99 -7.21 -7.30
CA MET A 78 -11.06 -6.30 -7.97
C MET A 78 -10.05 -7.02 -8.84
N THR A 79 -9.43 -8.10 -8.35
CA THR A 79 -8.50 -8.93 -9.14
C THR A 79 -9.17 -9.54 -10.36
N ILE A 80 -10.39 -10.06 -10.22
CA ILE A 80 -11.14 -10.65 -11.33
C ILE A 80 -11.57 -9.59 -12.35
N ILE A 81 -12.03 -8.43 -11.87
CA ILE A 81 -12.42 -7.30 -12.70
C ILE A 81 -11.21 -6.79 -13.49
N GLY A 82 -10.08 -6.54 -12.81
CA GLY A 82 -8.83 -6.07 -13.42
C GLY A 82 -8.34 -6.99 -14.53
N SER A 83 -8.21 -8.30 -14.25
CA SER A 83 -7.76 -9.29 -15.24
C SER A 83 -8.70 -9.38 -16.45
N LYS A 84 -10.02 -9.37 -16.22
CA LYS A 84 -11.01 -9.41 -17.33
C LYS A 84 -11.00 -8.15 -18.18
N ILE A 85 -10.89 -6.98 -17.56
CA ILE A 85 -10.79 -5.71 -18.28
C ILE A 85 -9.49 -5.68 -19.07
N GLY A 86 -8.34 -6.05 -18.46
CA GLY A 86 -7.05 -6.13 -19.14
C GLY A 86 -7.11 -7.00 -20.40
N THR A 87 -7.64 -8.21 -20.27
CA THR A 87 -7.84 -9.13 -21.43
C THR A 87 -8.83 -8.57 -22.48
N ALA A 88 -9.84 -7.82 -22.06
CA ALA A 88 -10.81 -7.22 -22.99
C ALA A 88 -10.22 -6.02 -23.74
N LEU A 89 -9.43 -5.19 -23.07
CA LEU A 89 -8.78 -4.03 -23.68
C LEU A 89 -7.87 -4.42 -24.84
N THR A 90 -7.11 -5.50 -24.68
CA THR A 90 -6.22 -6.01 -25.73
C THR A 90 -7.02 -6.51 -26.94
N LYS A 91 -8.21 -7.10 -26.73
CA LYS A 91 -9.09 -7.56 -27.83
C LYS A 91 -9.75 -6.41 -28.60
N ILE A 92 -9.99 -5.26 -27.97
CA ILE A 92 -10.61 -4.09 -28.60
C ILE A 92 -9.70 -3.51 -29.69
N GLY A 93 -8.37 -3.55 -29.51
CA GLY A 93 -7.37 -3.15 -30.52
C GLY A 93 -7.36 -1.66 -30.91
N LYS A 94 -8.23 -0.82 -30.34
CA LYS A 94 -8.31 0.61 -30.61
C LYS A 94 -7.58 1.40 -29.54
N LEU A 95 -6.39 1.92 -29.87
CA LEU A 95 -5.54 2.65 -28.94
C LEU A 95 -6.25 3.75 -28.14
N PRO A 96 -7.05 4.67 -28.74
CA PRO A 96 -7.71 5.72 -27.98
C PRO A 96 -8.68 5.18 -26.90
N VAL A 97 -9.36 4.07 -27.21
CA VAL A 97 -10.29 3.42 -26.25
C VAL A 97 -9.52 2.80 -25.10
N ILE A 98 -8.39 2.13 -25.39
CA ILE A 98 -7.52 1.53 -24.38
C ILE A 98 -7.03 2.61 -23.42
N LEU A 99 -6.53 3.74 -23.95
CA LEU A 99 -5.99 4.83 -23.13
C LEU A 99 -7.08 5.52 -22.29
N LEU A 100 -8.27 5.78 -22.88
CA LEU A 100 -9.39 6.38 -22.16
C LEU A 100 -9.86 5.49 -21.00
N VAL A 101 -10.02 4.20 -21.26
CA VAL A 101 -10.44 3.24 -20.22
C VAL A 101 -9.35 3.10 -19.15
N ALA A 102 -8.08 3.03 -19.52
CA ALA A 102 -6.98 2.98 -18.56
C ALA A 102 -6.96 4.22 -17.66
N PHE A 103 -7.13 5.41 -18.22
CA PHE A 103 -7.26 6.65 -17.47
C PHE A 103 -8.43 6.58 -16.48
N ALA A 104 -9.63 6.26 -16.97
CA ALA A 104 -10.83 6.18 -16.14
C ALA A 104 -10.72 5.14 -15.01
N LEU A 105 -10.09 4.00 -15.29
CA LEU A 105 -9.81 2.95 -14.30
C LEU A 105 -8.81 3.44 -13.26
N GLY A 106 -7.72 4.08 -13.68
CA GLY A 106 -6.74 4.64 -12.76
C GLY A 106 -7.38 5.62 -11.78
N VAL A 107 -8.18 6.56 -12.28
CA VAL A 107 -8.94 7.50 -11.43
C VAL A 107 -9.90 6.75 -10.49
N ALA A 108 -10.71 5.84 -11.03
CA ALA A 108 -11.76 5.16 -10.27
C ALA A 108 -11.20 4.29 -9.14
N VAL A 109 -10.14 3.54 -9.39
CA VAL A 109 -9.52 2.65 -8.40
C VAL A 109 -8.84 3.46 -7.30
N THR A 110 -8.15 4.54 -7.68
CA THR A 110 -7.42 5.39 -6.74
C THR A 110 -8.35 6.15 -5.80
N VAL A 111 -9.44 6.73 -6.31
CA VAL A 111 -10.41 7.43 -5.44
C VAL A 111 -11.08 6.46 -4.45
N ALA A 112 -11.19 5.19 -4.81
CA ALA A 112 -11.75 4.16 -3.93
C ALA A 112 -10.73 3.60 -2.92
N GLU A 113 -9.46 3.99 -2.97
CA GLU A 113 -8.43 3.50 -2.05
C GLU A 113 -8.63 4.04 -0.62
N PRO A 114 -8.79 3.16 0.40
CA PRO A 114 -9.08 3.58 1.77
C PRO A 114 -7.96 4.40 2.39
N ASP A 115 -6.72 4.04 2.14
CA ASP A 115 -5.56 4.72 2.72
C ASP A 115 -5.45 6.16 2.21
N LEU A 116 -5.78 6.38 0.94
CA LEU A 116 -5.86 7.73 0.36
C LEU A 116 -7.01 8.54 0.98
N GLN A 117 -8.14 7.90 1.29
CA GLN A 117 -9.26 8.58 1.96
C GLN A 117 -8.87 9.06 3.37
N VAL A 118 -8.08 8.25 4.09
CA VAL A 118 -7.54 8.62 5.42
C VAL A 118 -6.53 9.76 5.28
N LEU A 119 -5.56 9.64 4.36
CA LEU A 119 -4.58 10.71 4.12
C LEU A 119 -5.29 12.03 3.79
N ALA A 120 -6.24 12.01 2.85
CA ALA A 120 -6.96 13.20 2.41
C ALA A 120 -7.82 13.85 3.53
N ALA A 121 -8.29 13.04 4.48
CA ALA A 121 -9.01 13.53 5.65
C ALA A 121 -8.07 14.13 6.73
N THR A 122 -6.80 13.72 6.71
CA THR A 122 -5.80 14.14 7.72
C THR A 122 -5.06 15.41 7.32
N VAL A 123 -4.95 15.70 6.01
CA VAL A 123 -4.24 16.89 5.52
C VAL A 123 -5.03 18.16 5.84
N PRO A 124 -4.48 19.09 6.64
CA PRO A 124 -5.14 20.36 6.92
C PRO A 124 -5.10 21.29 5.69
N ASN A 125 -6.05 22.23 5.62
CA ASN A 125 -6.11 23.32 4.64
C ASN A 125 -6.23 22.93 3.15
N ILE A 126 -6.34 21.66 2.82
CA ILE A 126 -6.63 21.20 1.48
C ILE A 126 -8.00 20.50 1.50
N ASP A 127 -8.90 20.92 0.63
CA ASP A 127 -10.17 20.24 0.49
C ASP A 127 -9.95 18.77 0.09
N LYS A 128 -10.55 17.86 0.86
CA LYS A 128 -10.46 16.41 0.65
C LYS A 128 -10.76 16.02 -0.81
N THR A 129 -11.76 16.65 -1.41
CA THR A 129 -12.20 16.34 -2.78
C THR A 129 -11.16 16.79 -3.80
N VAL A 130 -10.52 17.95 -3.58
CA VAL A 130 -9.47 18.48 -4.46
C VAL A 130 -8.25 17.56 -4.42
N LEU A 131 -7.82 17.13 -3.22
CA LEU A 131 -6.68 16.22 -3.09
C LEU A 131 -6.97 14.86 -3.74
N LEU A 132 -8.15 14.26 -3.48
CA LEU A 132 -8.56 13.01 -4.11
C LEU A 132 -8.63 13.11 -5.63
N ALA A 133 -9.16 14.23 -6.16
CA ALA A 133 -9.23 14.47 -7.60
C ALA A 133 -7.84 14.62 -8.24
N ALA A 134 -6.97 15.43 -7.63
CA ALA A 134 -5.60 15.64 -8.12
C ALA A 134 -4.82 14.31 -8.16
N VAL A 135 -4.86 13.55 -7.08
CA VAL A 135 -4.21 12.24 -6.96
C VAL A 135 -4.79 11.23 -7.94
N GLY A 136 -6.12 11.16 -8.04
CA GLY A 136 -6.81 10.25 -8.97
C GLY A 136 -6.46 10.56 -10.43
N VAL A 137 -6.45 11.83 -10.83
CA VAL A 137 -6.03 12.25 -12.17
C VAL A 137 -4.57 11.91 -12.42
N GLY A 138 -3.69 12.09 -11.43
CA GLY A 138 -2.28 11.69 -11.52
C GLY A 138 -2.11 10.21 -11.81
N VAL A 139 -2.78 9.34 -11.06
CA VAL A 139 -2.76 7.88 -11.32
C VAL A 139 -3.38 7.55 -12.66
N GLY A 140 -4.51 8.17 -13.02
CA GLY A 140 -5.14 7.98 -14.32
C GLY A 140 -4.19 8.27 -15.48
N PHE A 141 -3.47 9.40 -15.41
CA PHE A 141 -2.47 9.76 -16.41
C PHE A 141 -1.32 8.74 -16.47
N PHE A 142 -0.80 8.31 -15.32
CA PHE A 142 0.27 7.32 -15.30
C PHE A 142 -0.19 5.91 -15.70
N MET A 143 -1.45 5.56 -15.50
CA MET A 143 -2.03 4.36 -16.12
C MET A 143 -1.98 4.41 -17.64
N VAL A 144 -2.21 5.59 -18.25
CA VAL A 144 -2.02 5.78 -19.69
C VAL A 144 -0.55 5.60 -20.08
N VAL A 145 0.39 6.17 -19.31
CA VAL A 145 1.84 5.98 -19.52
C VAL A 145 2.22 4.51 -19.43
N CYS A 146 1.68 3.77 -18.44
CA CYS A 146 1.87 2.32 -18.31
C CYS A 146 1.40 1.56 -19.55
N MET A 147 0.22 1.89 -20.07
CA MET A 147 -0.31 1.25 -21.28
C MET A 147 0.57 1.54 -22.49
N LEU A 148 0.99 2.79 -22.68
CA LEU A 148 1.90 3.16 -23.76
C LEU A 148 3.26 2.45 -23.62
N ARG A 149 3.80 2.37 -22.41
CA ARG A 149 5.04 1.64 -22.14
C ARG A 149 4.94 0.17 -22.58
N ILE A 150 3.88 -0.53 -22.16
CA ILE A 150 3.67 -1.95 -22.51
C ILE A 150 3.50 -2.09 -24.03
N LEU A 151 2.70 -1.25 -24.66
CA LEU A 151 2.42 -1.33 -26.10
C LEU A 151 3.65 -1.05 -26.97
N TYR A 152 4.48 -0.09 -26.58
CA TYR A 152 5.71 0.27 -27.32
C TYR A 152 6.95 -0.49 -26.86
N GLY A 153 6.86 -1.32 -25.80
CA GLY A 153 8.00 -2.09 -25.27
C GLY A 153 9.11 -1.22 -24.68
N ILE A 154 8.75 -0.06 -24.09
CA ILE A 154 9.73 0.86 -23.51
C ILE A 154 10.26 0.28 -22.21
N ASN A 155 11.58 0.31 -22.04
CA ASN A 155 12.23 -0.20 -20.82
C ASN A 155 11.84 0.65 -19.60
N LEU A 156 11.34 -0.04 -18.54
CA LEU A 156 10.88 0.59 -17.30
C LEU A 156 11.93 1.47 -16.65
N ARG A 157 13.20 1.03 -16.62
CA ARG A 157 14.30 1.72 -15.95
C ARG A 157 14.45 3.17 -16.40
N TRP A 158 14.45 3.38 -17.72
CA TRP A 158 14.59 4.73 -18.28
C TRP A 158 13.38 5.62 -18.00
N VAL A 159 12.19 5.03 -18.00
CA VAL A 159 10.95 5.76 -17.64
C VAL A 159 11.02 6.19 -16.18
N LEU A 160 11.43 5.28 -15.27
CA LEU A 160 11.59 5.60 -13.85
C LEU A 160 12.64 6.71 -13.65
N VAL A 161 13.81 6.61 -14.27
CA VAL A 161 14.86 7.64 -14.17
C VAL A 161 14.33 9.00 -14.63
N ALA A 162 13.67 9.07 -15.79
CA ALA A 162 13.12 10.32 -16.32
C ALA A 162 12.05 10.90 -15.38
N CYS A 163 11.14 10.05 -14.88
CA CYS A 163 10.06 10.47 -14.00
C CYS A 163 10.59 10.96 -12.63
N TYR A 164 11.54 10.25 -12.01
CA TYR A 164 12.09 10.69 -10.72
C TYR A 164 12.95 11.95 -10.85
N ILE A 165 13.65 12.15 -11.96
CA ILE A 165 14.31 13.43 -12.25
C ILE A 165 13.27 14.56 -12.30
N ALA A 166 12.14 14.35 -12.99
CA ALA A 166 11.05 15.32 -13.05
C ALA A 166 10.44 15.58 -11.66
N VAL A 167 10.22 14.53 -10.85
CA VAL A 167 9.71 14.62 -9.47
C VAL A 167 10.63 15.49 -8.62
N PHE A 168 11.94 15.18 -8.56
CA PHE A 168 12.87 15.94 -7.71
C PHE A 168 13.14 17.35 -8.23
N LEU A 169 13.12 17.55 -9.55
CA LEU A 169 13.18 18.89 -10.14
C LEU A 169 11.97 19.72 -9.68
N LEU A 170 10.77 19.16 -9.76
CA LEU A 170 9.55 19.85 -9.35
C LEU A 170 9.54 20.07 -7.83
N ALA A 171 9.96 19.09 -7.04
CA ALA A 171 10.05 19.17 -5.59
C ALA A 171 11.02 20.28 -5.11
N ALA A 172 12.06 20.59 -5.90
CA ALA A 172 12.99 21.69 -5.57
C ALA A 172 12.34 23.08 -5.63
N PHE A 173 11.24 23.24 -6.35
CA PHE A 173 10.49 24.49 -6.51
C PHE A 173 9.18 24.52 -5.73
N THR A 174 8.75 23.39 -5.16
CA THR A 174 7.49 23.27 -4.40
C THR A 174 7.71 23.68 -2.94
N ASP A 175 6.69 24.27 -2.32
CA ASP A 175 6.71 24.62 -0.91
C ASP A 175 6.96 23.38 -0.03
N ARG A 176 7.72 23.58 1.05
CA ARG A 176 8.13 22.51 1.97
C ARG A 176 6.94 21.81 2.62
N ASP A 177 5.84 22.50 2.86
CA ASP A 177 4.62 21.96 3.46
C ASP A 177 3.94 20.90 2.58
N PHE A 178 4.11 21.00 1.24
CA PHE A 178 3.55 20.06 0.29
C PHE A 178 4.44 18.82 0.03
N LEU A 179 5.74 18.90 0.35
CA LEU A 179 6.68 17.82 0.03
C LEU A 179 6.28 16.50 0.72
N GLY A 180 6.04 16.54 2.03
CA GLY A 180 5.64 15.35 2.80
C GLY A 180 4.37 14.73 2.24
N ILE A 181 3.33 15.54 2.03
CA ILE A 181 2.03 15.11 1.50
C ILE A 181 2.17 14.54 0.09
N ALA A 182 2.94 15.20 -0.78
CA ALA A 182 3.13 14.76 -2.16
C ALA A 182 3.79 13.38 -2.23
N PHE A 183 4.88 13.18 -1.52
CA PHE A 183 5.57 11.90 -1.51
C PHE A 183 4.77 10.81 -0.81
N ASP A 184 4.06 11.13 0.28
CA ASP A 184 3.15 10.18 0.95
C ASP A 184 1.99 9.76 0.05
N SER A 185 1.44 10.68 -0.75
CA SER A 185 0.36 10.36 -1.69
C SER A 185 0.76 9.28 -2.69
N GLY A 186 2.04 9.24 -3.10
CA GLY A 186 2.56 8.18 -3.96
C GLY A 186 2.54 6.80 -3.33
N GLY A 187 2.86 6.70 -2.04
CA GLY A 187 2.80 5.45 -1.29
C GLY A 187 1.37 5.00 -0.96
N VAL A 188 0.54 5.93 -0.51
CA VAL A 188 -0.83 5.66 -0.06
C VAL A 188 -1.77 5.23 -1.18
N THR A 189 -1.55 5.68 -2.42
CA THR A 189 -2.40 5.33 -3.57
C THR A 189 -2.22 3.91 -4.07
N THR A 190 -1.16 3.25 -3.65
CA THR A 190 -0.86 1.87 -4.03
C THR A 190 -1.12 0.92 -2.85
N GLY A 191 -2.32 0.97 -2.32
CA GLY A 191 -2.78 0.18 -1.18
C GLY A 191 -3.48 -1.13 -1.57
N PRO A 192 -4.14 -1.76 -0.59
CA PRO A 192 -4.66 -3.12 -0.71
C PRO A 192 -5.79 -3.30 -1.74
N MET A 193 -6.38 -2.23 -2.28
CA MET A 193 -7.38 -2.31 -3.35
C MET A 193 -6.76 -2.08 -4.73
N THR A 194 -5.91 -1.07 -4.83
CA THR A 194 -5.32 -0.62 -6.09
C THR A 194 -4.27 -1.59 -6.61
N VAL A 195 -3.39 -2.11 -5.76
CA VAL A 195 -2.31 -3.03 -6.17
C VAL A 195 -2.85 -4.32 -6.82
N PRO A 196 -3.74 -5.10 -6.18
CA PRO A 196 -4.26 -6.33 -6.82
C PRO A 196 -4.99 -6.05 -8.13
N PHE A 197 -5.67 -4.90 -8.23
CA PHE A 197 -6.35 -4.51 -9.46
C PHE A 197 -5.37 -4.20 -10.60
N ILE A 198 -4.38 -3.34 -10.34
CA ILE A 198 -3.39 -2.91 -11.34
C ILE A 198 -2.55 -4.09 -11.80
N LEU A 199 -2.05 -4.93 -10.88
CA LEU A 199 -1.30 -6.13 -11.22
C LEU A 199 -2.14 -7.10 -12.06
N ALA A 200 -3.39 -7.36 -11.69
CA ALA A 200 -4.28 -8.21 -12.46
C ALA A 200 -4.61 -7.63 -13.85
N LEU A 201 -4.72 -6.31 -13.96
CA LEU A 201 -4.87 -5.61 -15.24
C LEU A 201 -3.62 -5.81 -16.12
N GLY A 202 -2.43 -5.64 -15.55
CA GLY A 202 -1.15 -5.85 -16.22
C GLY A 202 -0.99 -7.28 -16.73
N VAL A 203 -1.23 -8.27 -15.88
CA VAL A 203 -1.23 -9.68 -16.26
C VAL A 203 -2.26 -9.95 -17.36
N GLY A 204 -3.47 -9.37 -17.25
CA GLY A 204 -4.51 -9.52 -18.27
C GLY A 204 -4.10 -8.97 -19.65
N ILE A 205 -3.28 -7.92 -19.69
CA ILE A 205 -2.76 -7.32 -20.90
C ILE A 205 -1.57 -8.13 -21.44
N SER A 206 -0.64 -8.54 -20.57
CA SER A 206 0.56 -9.26 -20.96
C SER A 206 0.28 -10.66 -21.55
N HIS A 207 -0.77 -11.34 -21.07
CA HIS A 207 -1.18 -12.66 -21.60
C HIS A 207 -1.52 -12.66 -23.11
N VAL A 208 -1.72 -11.52 -23.73
CA VAL A 208 -1.99 -11.42 -25.17
C VAL A 208 -0.70 -11.26 -26.00
N ARG A 209 0.40 -10.87 -25.33
CA ARG A 209 1.72 -10.82 -25.95
C ARG A 209 2.43 -12.17 -25.75
N SER A 210 2.95 -12.73 -26.84
CA SER A 210 3.64 -14.04 -26.84
C SER A 210 5.15 -13.91 -26.73
N ASP A 211 5.68 -12.71 -26.45
CA ASP A 211 7.12 -12.47 -26.38
C ASP A 211 7.68 -12.73 -24.97
N LYS A 212 8.97 -13.09 -24.91
CA LYS A 212 9.69 -13.41 -23.65
C LYS A 212 9.72 -12.24 -22.64
N ARG A 213 9.39 -11.01 -23.06
CA ARG A 213 9.36 -9.83 -22.21
C ARG A 213 7.97 -9.55 -21.62
N ALA A 214 6.93 -10.23 -22.12
CA ALA A 214 5.55 -9.98 -21.68
C ALA A 214 5.35 -10.16 -20.17
N GLU A 215 6.03 -11.14 -19.58
CA GLU A 215 5.98 -11.40 -18.14
C GLU A 215 6.68 -10.29 -17.34
N ALA A 216 7.88 -9.87 -17.76
CA ALA A 216 8.59 -8.77 -17.12
C ALA A 216 7.84 -7.42 -17.28
N ASP A 217 7.16 -7.22 -18.41
CA ASP A 217 6.39 -6.00 -18.69
C ASP A 217 5.08 -5.93 -17.88
N SER A 218 4.60 -7.04 -17.31
CA SER A 218 3.45 -7.04 -16.40
C SER A 218 3.75 -6.40 -15.04
N PHE A 219 5.02 -6.30 -14.67
CA PHE A 219 5.50 -5.60 -13.49
C PHE A 219 5.88 -4.14 -13.79
N GLY A 220 5.99 -3.33 -12.76
CA GLY A 220 6.35 -1.92 -12.85
C GLY A 220 5.16 -0.98 -13.14
N LEU A 221 3.94 -1.50 -13.16
CA LEU A 221 2.75 -0.68 -13.31
C LEU A 221 2.43 0.08 -12.03
N VAL A 222 2.50 -0.60 -10.90
CA VAL A 222 2.26 0.01 -9.59
C VAL A 222 3.29 1.09 -9.33
N ALA A 223 4.56 0.82 -9.65
CA ALA A 223 5.67 1.78 -9.57
C ALA A 223 5.40 3.08 -10.33
N LEU A 224 4.97 2.99 -11.57
CA LEU A 224 4.65 4.17 -12.36
C LEU A 224 3.39 4.88 -11.85
N CYS A 225 2.36 4.13 -11.45
CA CYS A 225 1.14 4.69 -10.89
C CYS A 225 1.38 5.45 -9.57
N SER A 226 2.39 5.09 -8.79
CA SER A 226 2.76 5.83 -7.57
C SER A 226 3.44 7.17 -7.83
N ILE A 227 4.06 7.35 -9.01
CA ILE A 227 4.70 8.63 -9.39
C ILE A 227 3.64 9.69 -9.74
N GLY A 228 2.52 9.27 -10.32
CA GLY A 228 1.43 10.17 -10.70
C GLY A 228 0.93 11.07 -9.57
N PRO A 229 0.53 10.49 -8.44
CA PRO A 229 0.18 11.23 -7.23
C PRO A 229 1.22 12.21 -6.77
N ILE A 230 2.49 11.79 -6.72
CA ILE A 230 3.58 12.66 -6.31
C ILE A 230 3.61 13.92 -7.18
N LEU A 231 3.64 13.74 -8.50
CA LEU A 231 3.68 14.86 -9.44
C LEU A 231 2.43 15.74 -9.36
N SER A 232 1.24 15.14 -9.24
CA SER A 232 -0.01 15.91 -9.20
C SER A 232 -0.16 16.72 -7.91
N VAL A 233 0.29 16.20 -6.76
CA VAL A 233 0.26 16.94 -5.49
C VAL A 233 1.37 17.99 -5.44
N LEU A 234 2.56 17.73 -5.99
CA LEU A 234 3.58 18.77 -6.17
C LEU A 234 3.07 19.91 -7.05
N LEU A 235 2.40 19.62 -8.15
CA LEU A 235 1.75 20.62 -9.00
C LEU A 235 0.63 21.37 -8.26
N LEU A 236 -0.19 20.67 -7.47
CA LEU A 236 -1.21 21.32 -6.64
C LEU A 236 -0.60 22.33 -5.69
N GLY A 237 0.58 22.05 -5.12
CA GLY A 237 1.32 22.95 -4.24
C GLY A 237 1.73 24.28 -4.90
N PHE A 238 1.85 24.33 -6.24
CA PHE A 238 2.10 25.60 -6.95
C PHE A 238 0.87 26.50 -7.08
N PHE A 239 -0.32 25.90 -7.04
CA PHE A 239 -1.58 26.63 -7.23
C PHE A 239 -2.31 26.88 -5.90
N SER A 240 -1.82 26.29 -4.81
CA SER A 240 -2.36 26.51 -3.48
C SER A 240 -1.47 27.52 -2.76
N ASP A 241 -2.04 28.62 -2.31
CA ASP A 241 -1.35 29.54 -1.41
C ASP A 241 -0.99 28.74 -0.16
N GLY A 242 0.32 28.62 0.14
CA GLY A 242 0.86 27.88 1.27
C GLY A 242 0.22 28.32 2.58
N GLY A 243 -0.88 27.74 2.93
CA GLY A 243 -1.59 28.02 4.16
C GLY A 243 -0.92 27.26 5.29
N GLY A 244 0.04 27.87 5.97
CA GLY A 244 0.55 27.40 7.26
C GLY A 244 -0.57 27.40 8.32
N GLY A 245 -1.50 26.46 8.20
CA GLY A 245 -2.49 26.19 9.23
C GLY A 245 -1.93 25.18 10.20
N ALA A 246 -1.97 25.49 11.49
CA ALA A 246 -1.70 24.49 12.51
C ALA A 246 -2.69 23.32 12.31
N ALA A 247 -2.18 22.12 12.10
CA ALA A 247 -3.02 20.94 12.10
C ALA A 247 -3.59 20.77 13.51
N GLU A 248 -4.85 21.06 13.68
CA GLU A 248 -5.56 20.72 14.92
C GLU A 248 -5.90 19.24 14.85
N ILE A 249 -5.23 18.41 15.66
CA ILE A 249 -5.73 17.07 15.91
C ILE A 249 -7.02 17.25 16.69
N THR A 250 -8.14 16.88 16.08
CA THR A 250 -9.42 16.81 16.80
C THR A 250 -9.29 15.74 17.87
N GLN A 251 -8.94 16.16 19.08
CA GLN A 251 -8.92 15.26 20.24
C GLN A 251 -10.35 14.89 20.55
N VAL A 252 -10.73 13.67 20.20
CA VAL A 252 -12.04 13.13 20.57
C VAL A 252 -11.90 12.55 21.97
N SER A 253 -12.20 13.38 22.98
CA SER A 253 -12.31 12.90 24.35
C SER A 253 -13.72 12.37 24.60
N PHE A 254 -13.83 11.17 25.12
CA PHE A 254 -15.10 10.56 25.50
C PHE A 254 -15.24 10.54 27.02
N ASP A 255 -16.23 11.28 27.54
CA ASP A 255 -16.50 11.33 28.98
C ASP A 255 -17.21 10.06 29.49
N SER A 256 -17.73 9.22 28.59
CA SER A 256 -18.47 8.01 28.96
C SER A 256 -18.39 6.91 27.90
N THR A 257 -18.60 5.66 28.34
CA THR A 257 -18.69 4.49 27.44
C THR A 257 -19.86 4.56 26.46
N THR A 258 -20.96 5.25 26.83
CA THR A 258 -22.08 5.51 25.92
C THR A 258 -21.70 6.47 24.81
N GLY A 259 -20.82 7.44 25.08
CA GLY A 259 -20.24 8.34 24.08
C GLY A 259 -19.43 7.60 23.01
N ILE A 260 -18.69 6.56 23.39
CA ILE A 260 -17.93 5.72 22.46
C ILE A 260 -18.89 5.03 21.47
N GLY A 261 -19.94 4.38 21.98
CA GLY A 261 -20.94 3.71 21.15
C GLY A 261 -21.63 4.65 20.17
N THR A 262 -21.99 5.85 20.63
CA THR A 262 -22.64 6.88 19.77
C THR A 262 -21.69 7.39 18.70
N ALA A 263 -20.39 7.56 18.99
CA ALA A 263 -19.40 7.98 18.01
C ALA A 263 -19.25 6.98 16.86
N PHE A 264 -19.11 5.68 17.16
CA PHE A 264 -19.08 4.66 16.12
C PHE A 264 -20.38 4.57 15.33
N LEU A 265 -21.55 4.65 15.99
CA LEU A 265 -22.85 4.63 15.32
C LEU A 265 -23.09 5.85 14.42
N GLN A 266 -22.56 7.01 14.77
CA GLN A 266 -22.63 8.21 13.94
C GLN A 266 -21.62 8.18 12.79
N ALA A 267 -20.43 7.59 12.99
CA ALA A 267 -19.41 7.46 11.98
C ALA A 267 -19.81 6.46 10.87
N LEU A 268 -20.46 5.35 11.21
CA LEU A 268 -20.85 4.31 10.24
C LEU A 268 -21.65 4.83 9.04
N PRO A 269 -22.75 5.61 9.19
CA PRO A 269 -23.51 6.15 8.07
C PRO A 269 -22.68 7.09 7.18
N VAL A 270 -21.76 7.85 7.77
CA VAL A 270 -20.86 8.74 7.05
C VAL A 270 -19.96 7.93 6.13
N TYR A 271 -19.25 6.93 6.69
CA TYR A 271 -18.36 6.07 5.88
C TYR A 271 -19.14 5.17 4.91
N MET A 272 -20.37 4.75 5.23
CA MET A 272 -21.24 4.07 4.26
C MET A 272 -21.49 4.93 3.02
N LYS A 273 -21.81 6.21 3.20
CA LYS A 273 -22.03 7.15 2.09
C LYS A 273 -20.74 7.43 1.32
N GLU A 274 -19.63 7.70 2.03
CA GLU A 274 -18.34 7.98 1.41
C GLU A 274 -17.85 6.80 0.56
N MET A 275 -17.90 5.59 1.10
CA MET A 275 -17.45 4.40 0.39
C MET A 275 -18.36 4.00 -0.75
N ALA A 276 -19.68 4.21 -0.62
CA ALA A 276 -20.59 4.01 -1.74
C ALA A 276 -20.25 4.94 -2.91
N MET A 277 -19.99 6.22 -2.63
CA MET A 277 -19.59 7.19 -3.66
C MET A 277 -18.21 6.89 -4.25
N ALA A 278 -17.24 6.49 -3.44
CA ALA A 278 -15.89 6.16 -3.87
C ALA A 278 -15.85 4.91 -4.76
N MET A 279 -16.64 3.88 -4.45
CA MET A 279 -16.70 2.65 -5.25
C MET A 279 -17.59 2.75 -6.49
N LEU A 280 -18.47 3.75 -6.56
CA LEU A 280 -19.43 3.90 -7.66
C LEU A 280 -18.76 3.94 -9.05
N PRO A 281 -17.66 4.69 -9.28
CA PRO A 281 -17.02 4.75 -10.59
C PRO A 281 -16.51 3.40 -11.08
N ILE A 282 -15.84 2.62 -10.22
CA ILE A 282 -15.30 1.31 -10.60
C ILE A 282 -16.42 0.29 -10.87
N VAL A 283 -17.50 0.33 -10.07
CA VAL A 283 -18.68 -0.51 -10.27
C VAL A 283 -19.38 -0.13 -11.59
N ALA A 284 -19.51 1.17 -11.89
CA ALA A 284 -20.10 1.64 -13.14
C ALA A 284 -19.29 1.16 -14.35
N ILE A 285 -17.97 1.30 -14.33
CA ILE A 285 -17.10 0.80 -15.42
C ILE A 285 -17.27 -0.72 -15.57
N PHE A 286 -17.24 -1.47 -14.47
CA PHE A 286 -17.46 -2.92 -14.51
C PHE A 286 -18.81 -3.28 -15.13
N LEU A 287 -19.90 -2.59 -14.77
CA LEU A 287 -21.23 -2.82 -15.33
C LEU A 287 -21.29 -2.52 -16.84
N VAL A 288 -20.67 -1.42 -17.28
CA VAL A 288 -20.54 -1.11 -18.71
C VAL A 288 -19.83 -2.26 -19.43
N PHE A 289 -18.69 -2.74 -18.93
CA PHE A 289 -17.98 -3.88 -19.52
C PHE A 289 -18.80 -5.17 -19.46
N GLN A 290 -19.56 -5.38 -18.40
CA GLN A 290 -20.43 -6.55 -18.25
C GLN A 290 -21.52 -6.59 -19.34
N VAL A 291 -22.14 -5.45 -19.61
CA VAL A 291 -23.24 -5.36 -20.61
C VAL A 291 -22.71 -5.48 -22.04
N PHE A 292 -21.65 -4.75 -22.36
CA PHE A 292 -21.19 -4.61 -23.76
C PHE A 292 -20.13 -5.64 -24.16
N VAL A 293 -19.28 -6.10 -23.21
CA VAL A 293 -18.08 -6.89 -23.52
C VAL A 293 -18.12 -8.28 -22.93
N PHE A 294 -18.30 -8.42 -21.62
CA PHE A 294 -18.11 -9.71 -20.95
C PHE A 294 -19.27 -10.67 -21.12
N LYS A 295 -20.52 -10.18 -21.04
CA LYS A 295 -21.76 -10.98 -21.11
C LYS A 295 -21.68 -12.24 -20.24
N MET A 296 -21.16 -12.09 -19.01
CA MET A 296 -20.97 -13.20 -18.08
C MET A 296 -22.30 -13.79 -17.63
N ASN A 297 -22.26 -15.08 -17.32
CA ASN A 297 -23.42 -15.76 -16.76
C ASN A 297 -23.73 -15.25 -15.32
N THR A 298 -24.98 -15.37 -14.91
CA THR A 298 -25.51 -14.88 -13.62
C THR A 298 -24.71 -15.41 -12.41
N ARG A 299 -24.14 -16.62 -12.49
CA ARG A 299 -23.35 -17.20 -11.39
C ARG A 299 -22.01 -16.50 -11.21
N SER A 300 -21.30 -16.21 -12.30
CA SER A 300 -20.01 -15.49 -12.27
C SER A 300 -20.20 -14.05 -11.85
N PHE A 301 -21.23 -13.38 -12.39
CA PHE A 301 -21.61 -12.03 -11.99
C PHE A 301 -21.95 -11.97 -10.50
N GLY A 302 -22.79 -12.89 -10.00
CA GLY A 302 -23.16 -12.93 -8.58
C GLY A 302 -21.96 -13.11 -7.64
N LYS A 303 -20.92 -13.87 -8.03
CA LYS A 303 -19.70 -14.01 -7.23
C LYS A 303 -18.94 -12.68 -7.10
N ILE A 304 -18.82 -11.94 -8.19
CA ILE A 304 -18.17 -10.63 -8.20
C ILE A 304 -18.99 -9.62 -7.39
N ALA A 305 -20.32 -9.61 -7.55
CA ALA A 305 -21.22 -8.74 -6.79
C ALA A 305 -21.11 -8.99 -5.26
N VAL A 306 -21.04 -10.25 -4.84
CA VAL A 306 -20.78 -10.59 -3.43
C VAL A 306 -19.39 -10.15 -2.99
N GLY A 307 -18.37 -10.27 -3.86
CA GLY A 307 -17.04 -9.73 -3.60
C GLY A 307 -17.06 -8.22 -3.38
N ILE A 308 -17.74 -7.47 -4.25
CA ILE A 308 -17.91 -6.01 -4.12
C ILE A 308 -18.61 -5.67 -2.80
N LEU A 309 -19.64 -6.43 -2.41
CA LEU A 309 -20.34 -6.21 -1.13
C LEU A 309 -19.41 -6.44 0.07
N TYR A 310 -18.58 -7.48 0.05
CA TYR A 310 -17.58 -7.72 1.11
C TYR A 310 -16.54 -6.61 1.15
N THR A 311 -16.06 -6.15 -0.01
CA THR A 311 -15.16 -4.98 -0.11
C THR A 311 -15.79 -3.77 0.54
N TYR A 312 -17.03 -3.44 0.17
CA TYR A 312 -17.75 -2.28 0.68
C TYR A 312 -17.93 -2.32 2.20
N VAL A 313 -18.49 -3.41 2.73
CA VAL A 313 -18.70 -3.56 4.18
C VAL A 313 -17.38 -3.54 4.94
N GLY A 314 -16.37 -4.23 4.38
CA GLY A 314 -15.03 -4.25 4.96
C GLY A 314 -14.39 -2.87 5.05
N LEU A 315 -14.51 -2.06 4.00
CA LEU A 315 -14.00 -0.68 3.97
C LEU A 315 -14.69 0.23 4.98
N VAL A 316 -16.02 0.14 5.08
CA VAL A 316 -16.79 0.93 6.05
C VAL A 316 -16.35 0.63 7.49
N LEU A 317 -16.20 -0.65 7.83
CA LEU A 317 -15.75 -1.07 9.16
C LEU A 317 -14.30 -0.65 9.42
N PHE A 318 -13.43 -0.81 8.42
CA PHE A 318 -12.02 -0.42 8.50
C PHE A 318 -11.89 1.08 8.77
N LEU A 319 -12.51 1.94 7.96
CA LEU A 319 -12.43 3.39 8.13
C LEU A 319 -13.05 3.89 9.45
N ALA A 320 -14.18 3.32 9.86
CA ALA A 320 -14.74 3.64 11.16
C ALA A 320 -13.80 3.24 12.32
N GLY A 321 -13.19 2.06 12.23
CA GLY A 321 -12.21 1.59 13.22
C GLY A 321 -10.96 2.45 13.30
N VAL A 322 -10.45 2.88 12.14
CA VAL A 322 -9.25 3.73 12.05
C VAL A 322 -9.53 5.13 12.59
N ASN A 323 -10.51 5.81 12.02
CA ASN A 323 -10.73 7.24 12.31
C ASN A 323 -11.29 7.49 13.72
N VAL A 324 -12.13 6.59 14.25
CA VAL A 324 -12.65 6.74 15.61
C VAL A 324 -11.73 6.11 16.65
N GLY A 325 -11.14 4.94 16.33
CA GLY A 325 -10.37 4.15 17.31
C GLY A 325 -8.87 4.45 17.31
N PHE A 326 -8.19 4.31 16.17
CA PHE A 326 -6.73 4.36 16.11
C PHE A 326 -6.15 5.76 16.07
N SER A 327 -6.79 6.68 15.33
CA SER A 327 -6.26 8.03 15.13
C SER A 327 -6.08 8.78 16.43
N SER A 328 -7.11 8.80 17.29
CA SER A 328 -7.07 9.55 18.55
C SER A 328 -6.01 9.00 19.51
N LEU A 329 -5.99 7.66 19.72
CA LEU A 329 -4.99 7.06 20.62
C LEU A 329 -3.57 7.20 20.07
N GLY A 330 -3.36 7.03 18.76
CA GLY A 330 -2.06 7.18 18.14
C GLY A 330 -1.46 8.57 18.39
N ALA A 331 -2.24 9.61 18.14
CA ALA A 331 -1.82 10.99 18.35
C ALA A 331 -1.53 11.31 19.83
N GLU A 332 -2.41 10.89 20.73
CA GLU A 332 -2.24 11.16 22.16
C GLU A 332 -1.06 10.39 22.76
N LEU A 333 -0.85 9.13 22.33
CA LEU A 333 0.31 8.33 22.72
C LEU A 333 1.61 8.95 22.23
N GLY A 334 1.64 9.44 20.98
CA GLY A 334 2.78 10.15 20.41
C GLY A 334 3.11 11.42 21.19
N ALA A 335 2.10 12.22 21.50
CA ALA A 335 2.25 13.45 22.27
C ALA A 335 2.77 13.19 23.70
N ALA A 336 2.21 12.18 24.36
CA ALA A 336 2.58 11.84 25.72
C ALA A 336 4.02 11.30 25.84
N LEU A 337 4.46 10.49 24.87
CA LEU A 337 5.85 10.00 24.83
C LEU A 337 6.87 11.07 24.44
N ALA A 338 6.45 12.11 23.72
CA ALA A 338 7.31 13.21 23.31
C ALA A 338 7.60 14.21 24.43
N THR A 339 6.79 14.19 25.50
CA THR A 339 6.92 15.09 26.65
C THR A 339 7.47 14.31 27.83
N GLY A 340 8.72 14.53 28.22
CA GLY A 340 9.29 13.96 29.44
C GLY A 340 10.53 13.07 29.25
N GLU A 341 10.81 12.23 30.24
CA GLU A 341 11.99 11.35 30.27
C GLU A 341 11.93 10.18 29.27
N THR A 342 10.79 9.97 28.59
CA THR A 342 10.53 8.86 27.67
C THR A 342 10.84 9.16 26.20
N GLU A 343 11.28 10.37 25.89
CA GLU A 343 11.57 10.82 24.52
C GLU A 343 12.57 9.90 23.77
N TRP A 344 13.57 9.36 24.48
CA TRP A 344 14.56 8.46 23.90
C TRP A 344 13.96 7.14 23.36
N LEU A 345 12.76 6.77 23.84
CA LEU A 345 12.06 5.57 23.39
C LEU A 345 11.39 5.75 22.01
N LEU A 346 11.15 6.98 21.57
CA LEU A 346 10.43 7.25 20.31
C LEU A 346 11.07 6.57 19.11
N ILE A 347 12.40 6.64 18.96
CA ILE A 347 13.11 6.07 17.82
C ILE A 347 13.11 4.53 17.86
N PRO A 348 13.53 3.87 18.95
CA PRO A 348 13.48 2.41 19.03
C PRO A 348 12.05 1.86 18.98
N LEU A 349 11.06 2.57 19.52
CA LEU A 349 9.66 2.18 19.43
C LEU A 349 9.15 2.25 17.98
N ALA A 350 9.47 3.32 17.26
CA ALA A 350 9.12 3.44 15.84
C ALA A 350 9.76 2.31 15.02
N ALA A 351 11.02 1.95 15.27
CA ALA A 351 11.67 0.81 14.64
C ALA A 351 10.95 -0.51 14.92
N LEU A 352 10.59 -0.75 16.19
CA LEU A 352 9.88 -1.95 16.62
C LEU A 352 8.49 -2.05 15.97
N LEU A 353 7.74 -0.95 15.94
CA LEU A 353 6.44 -0.88 15.26
C LEU A 353 6.59 -1.14 13.76
N GLY A 354 7.60 -0.55 13.11
CA GLY A 354 7.89 -0.79 11.70
C GLY A 354 8.17 -2.25 11.38
N TRP A 355 8.96 -2.92 12.21
CA TRP A 355 9.21 -4.36 12.08
C TRP A 355 7.93 -5.19 12.11
N PHE A 356 7.04 -4.93 13.07
CA PHE A 356 5.80 -5.69 13.22
C PHE A 356 4.78 -5.35 12.15
N ILE A 357 4.66 -4.09 11.75
CA ILE A 357 3.73 -3.65 10.70
C ILE A 357 3.99 -4.43 9.41
N ILE A 358 5.23 -4.44 8.93
CA ILE A 358 5.56 -5.10 7.66
C ILE A 358 5.52 -6.63 7.76
N SER A 359 5.95 -7.18 8.90
CA SER A 359 5.94 -8.64 9.13
C SER A 359 4.54 -9.21 9.12
N ALA A 360 3.55 -8.39 9.43
CA ALA A 360 2.15 -8.76 9.54
C ALA A 360 1.33 -8.36 8.30
N GLU A 361 1.90 -7.60 7.34
CA GLU A 361 1.20 -7.11 6.15
C GLU A 361 0.87 -8.25 5.16
N PRO A 362 -0.42 -8.53 4.88
CA PRO A 362 -0.80 -9.63 3.97
C PRO A 362 -0.28 -9.46 2.54
N ALA A 363 -0.15 -8.22 2.07
CA ALA A 363 0.34 -7.92 0.73
C ALA A 363 1.82 -8.31 0.56
N VAL A 364 2.60 -8.28 1.64
CA VAL A 364 4.00 -8.72 1.65
C VAL A 364 4.11 -10.23 1.41
N ALA A 365 3.20 -11.03 1.96
CA ALA A 365 3.19 -12.48 1.71
C ALA A 365 2.91 -12.83 0.23
N VAL A 366 2.12 -12.02 -0.46
CA VAL A 366 1.92 -12.15 -1.91
C VAL A 366 3.19 -11.81 -2.67
N LEU A 367 3.86 -10.73 -2.27
CA LEU A 367 5.13 -10.29 -2.84
C LEU A 367 6.24 -11.33 -2.66
N GLU A 368 6.36 -11.93 -1.47
CA GLU A 368 7.29 -13.01 -1.18
C GLU A 368 7.15 -14.15 -2.19
N LYS A 369 5.92 -14.61 -2.42
CA LYS A 369 5.63 -15.67 -3.40
C LYS A 369 5.99 -15.25 -4.83
N GLN A 370 5.66 -14.02 -5.21
CA GLN A 370 5.98 -13.52 -6.55
C GLN A 370 7.49 -13.50 -6.81
N ILE A 371 8.29 -13.06 -5.81
CA ILE A 371 9.75 -13.04 -5.95
C ILE A 371 10.31 -14.47 -5.97
N GLU A 372 9.79 -15.37 -5.15
CA GLU A 372 10.18 -16.77 -5.15
C GLU A 372 9.89 -17.44 -6.49
N GLU A 373 8.70 -17.23 -7.07
CA GLU A 373 8.31 -17.74 -8.39
C GLU A 373 9.20 -17.18 -9.50
N VAL A 374 9.43 -15.86 -9.52
CA VAL A 374 10.25 -15.17 -10.52
C VAL A 374 11.73 -15.56 -10.43
N SER A 375 12.23 -15.80 -9.21
CA SER A 375 13.61 -16.25 -9.00
C SER A 375 13.78 -17.76 -9.18
N ALA A 376 12.72 -18.49 -9.56
CA ALA A 376 12.71 -19.96 -9.61
C ALA A 376 13.20 -20.61 -8.31
N GLY A 377 12.84 -20.01 -7.15
CA GLY A 377 13.25 -20.48 -5.82
C GLY A 377 14.67 -20.10 -5.40
N ALA A 378 15.43 -19.38 -6.23
CA ALA A 378 16.78 -18.94 -5.86
C ALA A 378 16.79 -17.98 -4.67
N ILE A 379 15.75 -17.17 -4.50
CA ILE A 379 15.56 -16.29 -3.34
C ILE A 379 14.42 -16.83 -2.48
N PRO A 380 14.71 -17.38 -1.28
CA PRO A 380 13.68 -17.89 -0.40
C PRO A 380 12.83 -16.74 0.16
N GLY A 381 11.50 -16.93 0.23
CA GLY A 381 10.55 -15.93 0.73
C GLY A 381 10.90 -15.39 2.11
N GLY A 382 11.40 -16.26 3.01
CA GLY A 382 11.84 -15.85 4.34
C GLY A 382 12.97 -14.82 4.34
N ALA A 383 13.91 -14.89 3.40
CA ALA A 383 15.00 -13.89 3.27
C ALA A 383 14.43 -12.52 2.85
N ILE A 384 13.44 -12.51 1.97
CA ILE A 384 12.75 -11.28 1.54
C ILE A 384 12.02 -10.66 2.74
N LYS A 385 11.26 -11.47 3.48
CA LYS A 385 10.51 -11.00 4.65
C LYS A 385 11.42 -10.34 5.67
N VAL A 386 12.52 -11.00 6.04
CA VAL A 386 13.48 -10.45 7.00
C VAL A 386 14.13 -9.17 6.47
N SER A 387 14.53 -9.16 5.19
CA SER A 387 15.13 -7.97 4.54
C SER A 387 14.17 -6.77 4.56
N LEU A 388 12.90 -6.99 4.22
CA LEU A 388 11.86 -5.96 4.27
C LEU A 388 11.61 -5.50 5.71
N SER A 389 11.53 -6.42 6.69
CA SER A 389 11.28 -6.06 8.09
C SER A 389 12.39 -5.19 8.65
N VAL A 390 13.66 -5.52 8.37
CA VAL A 390 14.82 -4.70 8.76
C VAL A 390 14.77 -3.32 8.08
N ALA A 391 14.50 -3.30 6.78
CA ALA A 391 14.46 -2.07 5.99
C ALA A 391 13.35 -1.12 6.48
N ILE A 392 12.16 -1.65 6.75
CA ILE A 392 11.03 -0.83 7.23
C ILE A 392 11.24 -0.39 8.69
N ALA A 393 11.81 -1.24 9.54
CA ALA A 393 12.20 -0.84 10.90
C ALA A 393 13.18 0.35 10.86
N LEU A 394 14.16 0.30 9.95
CA LEU A 394 15.10 1.41 9.74
C LEU A 394 14.40 2.65 9.19
N ALA A 395 13.48 2.49 8.21
CA ALA A 395 12.69 3.60 7.68
C ALA A 395 11.91 4.32 8.77
N MET A 396 11.23 3.55 9.63
CA MET A 396 10.44 4.10 10.73
C MET A 396 11.32 4.81 11.79
N ALA A 397 12.48 4.24 12.10
CA ALA A 397 13.46 4.89 12.99
C ALA A 397 13.95 6.22 12.41
N LEU A 398 14.30 6.26 11.12
CA LEU A 398 14.74 7.47 10.42
C LEU A 398 13.61 8.49 10.28
N ALA A 399 12.37 8.05 10.03
CA ALA A 399 11.21 8.93 9.98
C ALA A 399 10.95 9.56 11.36
N MET A 400 11.03 8.79 12.44
CA MET A 400 10.91 9.32 13.80
C MET A 400 12.07 10.26 14.15
N LEU A 401 13.30 9.92 13.78
CA LEU A 401 14.45 10.80 13.93
C LEU A 401 14.20 12.14 13.23
N ARG A 402 13.61 12.12 12.03
CA ARG A 402 13.25 13.33 11.29
C ARG A 402 12.22 14.17 12.04
N VAL A 403 11.17 13.55 12.58
CA VAL A 403 10.15 14.24 13.39
C VAL A 403 10.78 14.93 14.61
N VAL A 404 11.70 14.22 15.28
CA VAL A 404 12.38 14.74 16.47
C VAL A 404 13.36 15.87 16.13
N THR A 405 14.03 15.82 14.98
CA THR A 405 15.09 16.77 14.61
C THR A 405 14.65 17.89 13.66
N GLY A 406 13.48 17.76 13.02
CA GLY A 406 13.00 18.72 12.01
C GLY A 406 13.79 18.71 10.70
N ILE A 407 14.56 17.64 10.41
CA ILE A 407 15.34 17.53 9.16
C ILE A 407 14.38 17.36 7.98
N SER A 408 14.65 18.09 6.87
CA SER A 408 13.84 18.00 5.65
C SER A 408 13.84 16.59 5.09
N ILE A 409 12.68 16.12 4.64
CA ILE A 409 12.46 14.80 4.02
C ILE A 409 13.36 14.57 2.80
N LEU A 410 13.72 15.61 2.06
CA LEU A 410 14.55 15.50 0.86
C LEU A 410 15.95 14.94 1.16
N TRP A 411 16.49 15.16 2.36
CA TRP A 411 17.76 14.57 2.77
C TRP A 411 17.74 13.04 2.87
N PHE A 412 16.56 12.45 2.98
CA PHE A 412 16.38 10.99 2.98
C PHE A 412 15.95 10.48 1.61
N LEU A 413 14.98 11.17 0.97
CA LEU A 413 14.40 10.68 -0.28
C LEU A 413 15.36 10.83 -1.47
N VAL A 414 16.07 11.95 -1.60
CA VAL A 414 16.99 12.17 -2.73
C VAL A 414 18.10 11.11 -2.77
N PRO A 415 18.89 10.88 -1.71
CA PRO A 415 19.90 9.83 -1.74
C PRO A 415 19.27 8.43 -1.83
N GLY A 416 18.14 8.17 -1.16
CA GLY A 416 17.47 6.87 -1.23
C GLY A 416 17.03 6.50 -2.65
N TYR A 417 16.34 7.38 -3.34
CA TYR A 417 15.93 7.14 -4.74
C TYR A 417 17.13 7.16 -5.70
N ALA A 418 18.15 7.99 -5.46
CA ALA A 418 19.38 7.96 -6.26
C ALA A 418 20.07 6.59 -6.16
N ILE A 419 20.17 6.03 -4.94
CA ILE A 419 20.73 4.68 -4.74
C ILE A 419 19.82 3.63 -5.40
N ALA A 420 18.49 3.70 -5.23
CA ALA A 420 17.56 2.75 -5.83
C ALA A 420 17.62 2.76 -7.36
N LEU A 421 17.66 3.93 -7.96
CA LEU A 421 17.84 4.07 -9.42
C LEU A 421 19.24 3.60 -9.86
N GLY A 422 20.28 3.90 -9.10
CA GLY A 422 21.63 3.40 -9.33
C GLY A 422 21.70 1.87 -9.29
N LEU A 423 21.13 1.23 -8.28
CA LEU A 423 21.05 -0.23 -8.15
C LEU A 423 20.32 -0.89 -9.32
N SER A 424 19.33 -0.23 -9.91
CA SER A 424 18.58 -0.76 -11.04
C SER A 424 19.45 -1.08 -12.28
N PHE A 425 20.64 -0.50 -12.39
CA PHE A 425 21.60 -0.81 -13.45
C PHE A 425 22.43 -2.08 -13.19
N PHE A 426 22.41 -2.57 -11.96
CA PHE A 426 23.20 -3.73 -11.54
C PHE A 426 22.36 -5.00 -11.32
N VAL A 427 21.03 -4.89 -11.43
CA VAL A 427 20.10 -6.02 -11.29
C VAL A 427 19.31 -6.23 -12.58
N PRO A 428 18.79 -7.45 -12.85
CA PRO A 428 17.86 -7.71 -13.94
C PRO A 428 16.64 -6.82 -13.87
N ASP A 429 16.07 -6.46 -15.03
CA ASP A 429 14.93 -5.54 -15.15
C ASP A 429 13.70 -5.99 -14.32
N ILE A 430 13.49 -7.29 -14.19
CA ILE A 430 12.38 -7.86 -13.42
C ILE A 430 12.50 -7.57 -11.92
N TYR A 431 13.71 -7.66 -11.34
CA TYR A 431 13.92 -7.31 -9.92
C TYR A 431 13.74 -5.81 -9.67
N THR A 432 14.15 -4.98 -10.63
CA THR A 432 13.86 -3.54 -10.57
C THR A 432 12.36 -3.28 -10.57
N ALA A 433 11.63 -3.93 -11.47
CA ALA A 433 10.18 -3.76 -11.57
C ALA A 433 9.46 -4.21 -10.28
N ILE A 434 9.80 -5.38 -9.76
CA ILE A 434 9.24 -5.91 -8.50
C ILE A 434 9.62 -5.01 -7.31
N ALA A 435 10.87 -4.55 -7.23
CA ALA A 435 11.31 -3.69 -6.13
C ALA A 435 10.50 -2.38 -6.10
N PHE A 436 10.34 -1.72 -7.24
CA PHE A 436 9.58 -0.48 -7.33
C PHE A 436 8.07 -0.69 -7.11
N ASP A 437 7.48 -1.79 -7.60
CA ASP A 437 6.09 -2.15 -7.28
C ASP A 437 5.89 -2.42 -5.79
N SER A 438 6.91 -2.99 -5.14
CA SER A 438 6.87 -3.34 -3.71
C SER A 438 6.83 -2.14 -2.78
N GLY A 439 7.33 -0.99 -3.24
CA GLY A 439 7.25 0.26 -2.47
C GLY A 439 5.82 0.60 -2.08
N GLY A 440 4.90 0.48 -3.02
CA GLY A 440 3.49 0.69 -2.76
C GLY A 440 2.84 -0.40 -1.89
N VAL A 441 3.33 -1.64 -2.00
CA VAL A 441 2.83 -2.76 -1.18
C VAL A 441 3.24 -2.62 0.29
N ALA A 442 4.45 -2.12 0.56
CA ALA A 442 5.01 -2.03 1.91
C ALA A 442 4.46 -0.85 2.74
N SER A 443 3.87 0.14 2.10
CA SER A 443 3.33 1.33 2.76
C SER A 443 1.96 1.13 3.43
N GLY A 444 1.48 -0.07 3.56
CA GLY A 444 0.17 -0.54 4.01
C GLY A 444 -0.65 0.28 5.02
N PRO A 445 -1.90 -0.12 5.27
CA PRO A 445 -2.88 0.66 6.04
C PRO A 445 -2.41 1.12 7.42
N MET A 446 -1.62 0.32 8.13
CA MET A 446 -1.17 0.67 9.48
C MET A 446 -0.17 1.83 9.49
N THR A 447 0.63 1.98 8.43
CA THR A 447 1.58 3.10 8.28
C THR A 447 0.84 4.42 8.05
N ALA A 448 -0.12 4.42 7.12
CA ALA A 448 -0.88 5.62 6.75
C ALA A 448 -1.90 6.04 7.83
N THR A 449 -2.30 5.13 8.70
CA THR A 449 -3.30 5.38 9.74
C THR A 449 -2.67 5.60 11.11
N PHE A 450 -2.25 4.53 11.79
CA PHE A 450 -1.75 4.61 13.16
C PHE A 450 -0.41 5.36 13.28
N MET A 451 0.58 5.00 12.43
CA MET A 451 1.93 5.59 12.55
C MET A 451 1.97 7.07 12.16
N LEU A 452 1.21 7.46 11.13
CA LEU A 452 1.12 8.87 10.75
C LEU A 452 0.54 9.70 11.91
N GLN A 453 -0.55 9.25 12.54
CA GLN A 453 -1.15 9.94 13.67
C GLN A 453 -0.23 9.98 14.89
N PHE A 454 0.49 8.87 15.16
CA PHE A 454 1.49 8.82 16.21
C PHE A 454 2.59 9.87 16.01
N MET A 455 3.12 10.00 14.79
CA MET A 455 4.14 11.01 14.45
C MET A 455 3.58 12.45 14.47
N MET A 456 2.32 12.65 14.08
CA MET A 456 1.66 13.95 14.21
C MET A 456 1.57 14.35 15.67
N GLY A 457 1.19 13.44 16.57
CA GLY A 457 1.18 13.69 18.01
C GLY A 457 2.55 14.09 18.55
N VAL A 458 3.60 13.39 18.15
CA VAL A 458 5.00 13.74 18.51
C VAL A 458 5.37 15.14 18.00
N SER A 459 5.07 15.46 16.73
CA SER A 459 5.39 16.75 16.13
C SER A 459 4.70 17.90 16.86
N ILE A 460 3.41 17.78 17.14
CA ILE A 460 2.63 18.80 17.86
C ILE A 460 3.16 19.01 19.28
N ALA A 461 3.41 17.94 20.02
CA ALA A 461 3.90 18.02 21.40
C ALA A 461 5.27 18.71 21.50
N ARG A 462 6.07 18.62 20.45
CA ARG A 462 7.37 19.29 20.35
C ARG A 462 7.28 20.73 19.78
N GLY A 463 6.09 21.20 19.42
CA GLY A 463 5.88 22.51 18.79
C GLY A 463 6.39 22.57 17.34
N GLY A 464 6.53 21.41 16.67
CA GLY A 464 6.92 21.30 15.28
C GLY A 464 5.77 21.59 14.31
N ASN A 465 6.10 21.63 13.01
CA ASN A 465 5.11 21.76 11.95
C ASN A 465 4.74 20.37 11.43
N VAL A 466 3.50 19.95 11.66
CA VAL A 466 3.00 18.62 11.27
C VAL A 466 3.21 18.34 9.78
N LEU A 467 3.01 19.34 8.91
CA LEU A 467 3.14 19.19 7.46
C LEU A 467 4.58 18.87 7.03
N THR A 468 5.55 19.54 7.65
CA THR A 468 6.96 19.33 7.33
C THR A 468 7.58 18.16 8.09
N ASP A 469 7.09 17.84 9.29
CA ASP A 469 7.77 16.91 10.20
C ASP A 469 7.11 15.53 10.22
N ALA A 470 5.78 15.45 10.29
CA ALA A 470 5.07 14.17 10.39
C ALA A 470 4.78 13.53 9.02
N PHE A 471 4.31 14.31 8.04
CA PHE A 471 4.10 13.79 6.69
C PHE A 471 5.43 13.41 6.02
N GLY A 472 5.42 12.39 5.18
CA GLY A 472 6.60 11.81 4.54
C GLY A 472 7.02 10.45 5.14
N ILE A 473 6.31 9.97 6.17
CA ILE A 473 6.55 8.65 6.75
C ILE A 473 6.24 7.54 5.75
N VAL A 474 5.11 7.65 5.05
CA VAL A 474 4.68 6.64 4.06
C VAL A 474 5.67 6.59 2.91
N ALA A 475 6.16 7.73 2.46
CA ALA A 475 7.19 7.83 1.44
C ALA A 475 8.51 7.17 1.84
N MET A 476 8.97 7.38 3.08
CA MET A 476 10.19 6.74 3.58
C MET A 476 10.03 5.22 3.67
N VAL A 477 8.87 4.74 4.11
CA VAL A 477 8.53 3.32 4.13
C VAL A 477 8.45 2.75 2.72
N ALA A 478 7.80 3.43 1.78
CA ALA A 478 7.69 3.00 0.38
C ALA A 478 9.04 2.97 -0.35
N MET A 479 9.98 3.81 0.02
CA MET A 479 11.33 3.84 -0.57
C MET A 479 12.19 2.62 -0.17
N MET A 480 12.01 2.07 1.04
CA MET A 480 12.90 1.04 1.57
C MET A 480 12.85 -0.31 0.84
N PRO A 481 11.70 -0.82 0.38
CA PRO A 481 11.65 -2.02 -0.46
C PRO A 481 12.47 -1.88 -1.74
N LEU A 482 12.52 -0.67 -2.33
CA LEU A 482 13.31 -0.39 -3.53
C LEU A 482 14.79 -0.70 -3.30
N LEU A 483 15.27 -0.33 -2.13
CA LEU A 483 16.67 -0.56 -1.73
C LEU A 483 16.91 -2.02 -1.34
N SER A 484 16.06 -2.56 -0.45
CA SER A 484 16.27 -3.88 0.16
C SER A 484 16.14 -5.01 -0.86
N ILE A 485 15.11 -4.98 -1.72
CA ILE A 485 14.88 -6.04 -2.73
C ILE A 485 15.97 -6.00 -3.79
N GLN A 486 16.36 -4.82 -4.26
CA GLN A 486 17.46 -4.73 -5.23
C GLN A 486 18.79 -5.15 -4.61
N ALA A 487 19.07 -4.78 -3.35
CA ALA A 487 20.27 -5.24 -2.65
C ALA A 487 20.32 -6.78 -2.53
N VAL A 488 19.20 -7.39 -2.15
CA VAL A 488 19.04 -8.86 -2.15
C VAL A 488 19.27 -9.41 -3.55
N GLY A 489 18.68 -8.82 -4.59
CA GLY A 489 18.86 -9.19 -5.99
C GLY A 489 20.34 -9.18 -6.43
N VAL A 490 21.11 -8.15 -6.08
CA VAL A 490 22.57 -8.07 -6.36
C VAL A 490 23.34 -9.19 -5.67
N ILE A 491 23.04 -9.46 -4.39
CA ILE A 491 23.72 -10.51 -3.61
C ILE A 491 23.48 -11.89 -4.25
N TYR A 492 22.23 -12.21 -4.55
CA TYR A 492 21.90 -13.51 -5.15
C TYR A 492 22.42 -13.65 -6.58
N GLN A 493 22.42 -12.59 -7.38
CA GLN A 493 23.00 -12.62 -8.71
C GLN A 493 24.51 -12.89 -8.66
N ARG A 494 25.24 -12.25 -7.75
CA ARG A 494 26.67 -12.51 -7.54
C ARG A 494 26.93 -13.95 -7.08
N LYS A 495 26.07 -14.47 -6.17
CA LYS A 495 26.17 -15.86 -5.73
C LYS A 495 25.94 -16.84 -6.89
N ALA A 496 24.91 -16.60 -7.71
CA ALA A 496 24.62 -17.41 -8.89
C ALA A 496 25.76 -17.37 -9.93
N GLN A 497 26.36 -16.21 -10.18
CA GLN A 497 27.50 -16.07 -11.07
C GLN A 497 28.74 -16.83 -10.57
N ARG A 498 29.02 -16.79 -9.26
CA ARG A 498 30.12 -17.57 -8.67
C ARG A 498 29.86 -19.07 -8.79
N ALA A 499 28.67 -19.54 -8.49
CA ALA A 499 28.31 -20.95 -8.65
C ALA A 499 28.42 -21.41 -10.12
N ALA A 500 28.04 -20.57 -11.09
CA ALA A 500 28.21 -20.88 -12.51
C ALA A 500 29.70 -20.94 -12.90
N GLN A 501 30.53 -20.03 -12.40
CA GLN A 501 31.98 -20.05 -12.63
C GLN A 501 32.65 -21.27 -11.98
N GLU A 502 32.20 -21.68 -10.81
CA GLU A 502 32.65 -22.91 -10.16
C GLU A 502 32.29 -24.14 -11.01
N LEU A 503 31.07 -24.20 -11.54
CA LEU A 503 30.65 -25.27 -12.44
C LEU A 503 31.42 -25.30 -13.76
N GLU A 504 31.72 -24.14 -14.35
CA GLU A 504 32.57 -24.05 -15.55
C GLU A 504 34.03 -24.45 -15.29
N SER A 505 34.49 -24.43 -14.04
CA SER A 505 35.84 -24.86 -13.68
C SER A 505 36.01 -26.38 -13.64
N TYR A 506 34.90 -27.14 -13.60
CA TYR A 506 34.94 -28.60 -13.72
C TYR A 506 35.03 -28.99 -15.19
N GLY A 507 35.94 -29.91 -15.52
CA GLY A 507 36.09 -30.44 -16.89
C GLY A 507 34.88 -31.32 -17.29
N ASP A 508 34.68 -31.48 -18.60
CA ASP A 508 33.58 -32.29 -19.17
C ASP A 508 33.49 -33.75 -18.67
N CYS A 509 34.56 -34.22 -18.00
CA CYS A 509 34.68 -35.58 -17.47
C CYS A 509 34.65 -35.66 -15.94
N ASP A 510 34.50 -34.55 -15.25
CA ASP A 510 34.49 -34.55 -13.78
C ASP A 510 33.13 -35.02 -13.23
N ILE A 511 33.18 -35.98 -12.30
CA ILE A 511 31.97 -36.43 -11.59
C ILE A 511 31.66 -35.44 -10.48
N ILE A 512 30.56 -34.69 -10.62
CA ILE A 512 30.09 -33.79 -9.59
C ILE A 512 29.20 -34.59 -8.64
N GLU A 513 29.64 -34.79 -7.40
CA GLU A 513 28.75 -35.33 -6.35
C GLU A 513 27.76 -34.26 -5.90
N LEU A 514 26.49 -34.48 -6.23
CA LEU A 514 25.36 -33.58 -5.87
C LEU A 514 24.85 -33.81 -4.43
N TRP A 515 25.69 -34.25 -3.53
CA TRP A 515 25.34 -34.41 -2.12
C TRP A 515 25.62 -33.10 -1.40
N GLU A 516 24.60 -32.31 -1.20
CA GLU A 516 24.66 -31.26 -0.19
C GLU A 516 24.63 -31.89 1.19
N GLU A 517 25.66 -31.65 1.98
CA GLU A 517 25.57 -31.79 3.44
C GLU A 517 24.50 -30.81 3.91
N ALA A 518 23.36 -31.35 4.33
CA ALA A 518 22.35 -30.62 5.08
C ALA A 518 22.98 -30.26 6.45
N ALA A 519 23.52 -29.03 6.56
CA ALA A 519 23.93 -28.42 7.81
C ALA A 519 22.93 -27.33 8.23
#